data_bd62d27044e705cc5a6cdb610b129b91
#
_entry.id   bd62d27044e705cc5a6cdb610b129b91
#
_cell.length_a   1.000
_cell.length_b   1.000
_cell.length_c   1.000
_cell.angle_alpha   90.00
_cell.angle_beta   90.00
_cell.angle_gamma   90.00
#
_symmetry.space_group_name_H-M   'P 1'
#
loop_
_entity.id
_entity.type
_entity.pdbx_description
1 polymer ?
#
loop_
_entity_poly.entity_id
_entity_poly.type
_entity_poly.pdbx_seq_one_letter_code
_entity_poly.pdbx_strand_id
1 'polypeptide(L)'
;SIKPILTAGPLRTLSYVAYNQPVEQREVATARGSHAYKHLRALEDMGLISRKKNGRSAIIKTTPSFADYLGLSPNRTSMRRQLRSIFRRLEVLEIER
;
A
#
# COMPACT_ATOMS: atom_id res chain seq x y z
N SER A 1 -11.59 18.68 -7.21
CA SER A 1 -10.48 17.98 -7.85
C SER A 1 -10.74 16.48 -7.91
N ILE A 2 -10.31 15.85 -8.98
CA ILE A 2 -10.50 14.41 -9.19
C ILE A 2 -9.37 13.66 -8.49
N LYS A 3 -9.74 12.71 -7.63
CA LYS A 3 -8.75 11.85 -7.01
C LYS A 3 -8.17 10.87 -8.04
N PRO A 4 -6.85 10.68 -8.09
CA PRO A 4 -6.28 9.67 -8.97
C PRO A 4 -6.82 8.29 -8.65
N ILE A 5 -7.03 7.48 -9.67
CA ILE A 5 -7.49 6.09 -9.50
C ILE A 5 -6.26 5.20 -9.39
N LEU A 6 -6.22 4.37 -8.33
CA LEU A 6 -5.18 3.38 -8.18
C LEU A 6 -5.53 2.14 -9.00
N THR A 7 -4.61 1.74 -9.86
CA THR A 7 -4.71 0.47 -10.55
C THR A 7 -4.36 -0.68 -9.60
N ALA A 8 -4.63 -1.92 -10.03
CA ALA A 8 -4.48 -3.10 -9.17
C ALA A 8 -3.06 -3.29 -8.63
N GLY A 9 -2.03 -3.07 -9.46
CA GLY A 9 -0.64 -3.23 -9.04
C GLY A 9 -0.26 -2.32 -7.88
N PRO A 10 -0.33 -1.00 -8.04
CA PRO A 10 -0.06 -0.07 -6.94
C PRO A 10 -0.98 -0.29 -5.73
N LEU A 11 -2.25 -0.62 -5.94
CA LEU A 11 -3.16 -0.88 -4.83
C LEU A 11 -2.71 -2.08 -3.99
N ARG A 12 -2.26 -3.15 -4.64
CA ARG A 12 -1.72 -4.33 -3.93
C ARG A 12 -0.45 -3.99 -3.17
N THR A 13 0.44 -3.20 -3.76
CA THR A 13 1.66 -2.76 -3.09
C THR A 13 1.32 -1.89 -1.88
N LEU A 14 0.39 -0.96 -2.03
CA LEU A 14 -0.08 -0.11 -0.95
C LEU A 14 -0.68 -0.95 0.19
N SER A 15 -1.50 -1.94 -0.15
CA SER A 15 -2.11 -2.83 0.84
C SER A 15 -1.07 -3.66 1.57
N TYR A 16 -0.03 -4.13 0.86
CA TYR A 16 1.09 -4.84 1.48
C TYR A 16 1.80 -3.96 2.50
N VAL A 17 2.09 -2.71 2.13
CA VAL A 17 2.71 -1.75 3.04
C VAL A 17 1.84 -1.52 4.26
N ALA A 18 0.57 -1.25 4.07
CA ALA A 18 -0.35 -0.96 5.16
C ALA A 18 -0.49 -2.13 6.14
N TYR A 19 -0.48 -3.35 5.60
CA TYR A 19 -0.60 -4.56 6.42
C TYR A 19 0.67 -4.85 7.22
N ASN A 20 1.84 -4.61 6.63
CA ASN A 20 3.13 -4.99 7.19
C ASN A 20 3.93 -3.84 7.82
N GLN A 21 3.43 -2.61 7.76
CA GLN A 21 4.13 -1.43 8.24
C GLN A 21 4.52 -1.50 9.71
N PRO A 22 5.65 -0.94 10.13
CA PRO A 22 6.68 -0.36 9.28
C PRO A 22 7.45 -1.43 8.52
N VAL A 23 7.75 -1.20 7.25
CA VAL A 23 8.36 -2.22 6.41
C VAL A 23 9.49 -1.61 5.58
N GLU A 24 10.58 -2.36 5.40
CA GLU A 24 11.69 -1.91 4.58
C GLU A 24 11.34 -1.96 3.10
N GLN A 25 11.83 -0.98 2.36
CA GLN A 25 11.60 -0.89 0.92
C GLN A 25 12.02 -2.17 0.20
N ARG A 26 13.13 -2.77 0.60
CA ARG A 26 13.61 -4.02 -0.01
C ARG A 26 12.67 -5.20 0.24
N GLU A 27 12.04 -5.24 1.41
CA GLU A 27 11.05 -6.28 1.71
C GLU A 27 9.83 -6.14 0.80
N VAL A 28 9.41 -4.91 0.55
CA VAL A 28 8.30 -4.66 -0.37
C VAL A 28 8.67 -5.14 -1.77
N ALA A 29 9.88 -4.83 -2.23
CA ALA A 29 10.35 -5.26 -3.54
C ALA A 29 10.45 -6.78 -3.65
N THR A 30 10.91 -7.46 -2.60
CA THR A 30 10.97 -8.92 -2.57
C THR A 30 9.57 -9.54 -2.67
N ALA A 31 8.60 -8.96 -1.97
CA ALA A 31 7.24 -9.50 -1.94
C ALA A 31 6.45 -9.17 -3.21
N ARG A 32 6.66 -7.97 -3.77
CA ARG A 32 5.83 -7.47 -4.88
C ARG A 32 6.50 -7.53 -6.25
N GLY A 33 7.80 -7.75 -6.30
CA GLY A 33 8.54 -7.87 -7.55
C GLY A 33 9.14 -6.56 -8.05
N SER A 34 9.65 -6.58 -9.27
CA SER A 34 10.45 -5.49 -9.84
C SER A 34 9.71 -4.16 -10.00
N HIS A 35 8.40 -4.19 -10.11
CA HIS A 35 7.58 -2.97 -10.23
C HIS A 35 7.34 -2.26 -8.90
N ALA A 36 7.76 -2.86 -7.77
CA ALA A 36 7.50 -2.31 -6.45
C ALA A 36 8.04 -0.89 -6.27
N TYR A 37 9.24 -0.62 -6.73
CA TYR A 37 9.85 0.71 -6.60
C TYR A 37 9.06 1.78 -7.35
N LYS A 38 8.57 1.43 -8.53
CA LYS A 38 7.71 2.32 -9.33
C LYS A 38 6.39 2.59 -8.60
N HIS A 39 5.79 1.54 -8.05
CA HIS A 39 4.56 1.66 -7.27
C HIS A 39 4.78 2.55 -6.04
N LEU A 40 5.86 2.33 -5.30
CA LEU A 40 6.16 3.10 -4.10
C LEU A 40 6.38 4.57 -4.41
N ARG A 41 7.06 4.88 -5.51
CA ARG A 41 7.26 6.26 -5.94
C ARG A 41 5.93 6.95 -6.25
N ALA A 42 5.06 6.28 -6.99
CA ALA A 42 3.74 6.82 -7.30
C ALA A 42 2.90 7.03 -6.04
N LEU A 43 2.93 6.06 -5.11
CA LEU A 43 2.18 6.14 -3.86
C LEU A 43 2.69 7.27 -2.96
N GLU A 44 4.00 7.48 -2.94
CA GLU A 44 4.60 8.59 -2.21
C GLU A 44 4.18 9.94 -2.81
N ASP A 45 4.21 10.05 -4.12
CA ASP A 45 3.78 11.26 -4.84
C ASP A 45 2.31 11.59 -4.57
N MET A 46 1.49 10.57 -4.37
CA MET A 46 0.08 10.74 -4.01
C MET A 46 -0.13 11.08 -2.52
N GLY A 47 0.94 11.05 -1.73
CA GLY A 47 0.85 11.29 -0.29
C GLY A 47 0.24 10.15 0.52
N LEU A 48 0.19 8.93 -0.05
CA LEU A 48 -0.42 7.78 0.62
C LEU A 48 0.57 6.99 1.47
N ILE A 49 1.85 7.11 1.19
CA ILE A 49 2.92 6.51 2.00
C ILE A 49 4.00 7.55 2.30
N SER A 50 4.76 7.29 3.35
CA SER A 50 5.97 8.02 3.68
C SER A 50 7.16 7.10 3.59
N ARG A 51 8.29 7.65 3.15
CA ARG A 51 9.57 6.93 3.10
C ARG A 51 10.57 7.70 3.94
N LYS A 52 11.14 7.01 4.92
CA LYS A 52 12.19 7.59 5.76
C LYS A 52 13.47 6.80 5.55
N LYS A 53 14.52 7.47 5.13
CA LYS A 53 15.83 6.83 4.95
C LYS A 53 16.33 6.23 6.25
N ASN A 54 16.89 5.02 6.13
CA ASN A 54 17.47 4.29 7.26
C ASN A 54 18.75 3.62 6.73
N GLY A 55 19.88 4.35 6.80
CA GLY A 55 21.11 3.90 6.18
C GLY A 55 20.97 3.83 4.66
N ARG A 56 21.23 2.65 4.09
CA ARG A 56 21.11 2.39 2.64
C ARG A 56 19.69 2.00 2.22
N SER A 57 18.81 1.82 3.19
CA SER A 57 17.44 1.41 2.94
C SER A 57 16.48 2.56 3.28
N ALA A 58 15.19 2.27 3.19
CA ALA A 58 14.16 3.20 3.61
C ALA A 58 13.05 2.40 4.30
N ILE A 59 12.45 3.01 5.32
CA ILE A 59 11.31 2.46 6.04
C ILE A 59 10.05 3.10 5.49
N ILE A 60 9.09 2.27 5.14
CA ILE A 60 7.85 2.68 4.51
C ILE A 60 6.69 2.53 5.50
N LYS A 61 5.84 3.54 5.55
CA LYS A 61 4.60 3.54 6.34
C LYS A 61 3.50 4.19 5.53
N THR A 62 2.25 3.88 5.85
CA THR A 62 1.13 4.64 5.32
C THR A 62 1.00 5.98 6.04
N THR A 63 0.33 6.93 5.41
CA THR A 63 0.05 8.25 5.96
C THR A 63 -1.41 8.33 6.42
N PRO A 64 -1.79 9.36 7.23
CA PRO A 64 -3.20 9.57 7.55
C PRO A 64 -4.09 9.72 6.30
N SER A 65 -3.56 10.31 5.23
CA SER A 65 -4.29 10.45 3.97
C SER A 65 -4.68 9.11 3.35
N PHE A 66 -3.90 8.06 3.59
CA PHE A 66 -4.23 6.73 3.09
C PHE A 66 -5.56 6.22 3.66
N ALA A 67 -5.73 6.32 4.99
CA ALA A 67 -6.96 5.87 5.62
C ALA A 67 -8.17 6.63 5.06
N ASP A 68 -8.04 7.95 4.91
CA ASP A 68 -9.10 8.78 4.33
C ASP A 68 -9.38 8.41 2.88
N TYR A 69 -8.34 8.16 2.10
CA TYR A 69 -8.46 7.83 0.68
C TYR A 69 -9.29 6.57 0.45
N LEU A 70 -9.08 5.53 1.25
CA LEU A 70 -9.78 4.25 1.11
C LEU A 70 -10.97 4.11 2.06
N GLY A 71 -11.26 5.12 2.88
CA GLY A 71 -12.33 5.04 3.86
C GLY A 71 -12.07 4.01 4.96
N LEU A 72 -10.78 3.81 5.30
CA LEU A 72 -10.37 2.84 6.31
C LEU A 72 -10.32 3.49 7.70
N SER A 73 -10.45 2.65 8.72
CA SER A 73 -10.23 3.09 10.10
C SER A 73 -8.74 3.44 10.30
N PRO A 74 -8.42 4.51 11.05
CA PRO A 74 -7.03 4.78 11.43
C PRO A 74 -6.49 3.80 12.48
N ASN A 75 -7.35 3.04 13.13
CA ASN A 75 -6.95 2.01 14.08
C ASN A 75 -6.29 0.84 13.32
N ARG A 76 -5.06 0.45 13.75
CA ARG A 76 -4.29 -0.57 13.03
C ARG A 76 -4.99 -1.91 12.91
N THR A 77 -5.61 -2.36 13.99
CA THR A 77 -6.29 -3.67 14.00
C THR A 77 -7.48 -3.67 13.04
N SER A 78 -8.29 -2.62 13.10
CA SER A 78 -9.43 -2.45 12.21
C SER A 78 -8.99 -2.30 10.75
N MET A 79 -7.96 -1.50 10.51
CA MET A 79 -7.40 -1.29 9.18
C MET A 79 -6.91 -2.61 8.56
N ARG A 80 -6.18 -3.42 9.33
CA ARG A 80 -5.69 -4.72 8.83
C ARG A 80 -6.83 -5.65 8.46
N ARG A 81 -7.90 -5.64 9.25
CA ARG A 81 -9.10 -6.43 8.95
C ARG A 81 -9.77 -5.97 7.66
N GLN A 82 -9.90 -4.65 7.50
CA GLN A 82 -10.49 -4.06 6.31
C GLN A 82 -9.64 -4.34 5.07
N LEU A 83 -8.32 -4.26 5.17
CA LEU A 83 -7.39 -4.59 4.09
C LEU A 83 -7.50 -6.06 3.68
N ARG A 84 -7.65 -6.96 4.65
CA ARG A 84 -7.84 -8.37 4.36
C ARG A 84 -9.10 -8.60 3.52
N SER A 85 -10.16 -7.88 3.83
CA SER A 85 -11.40 -7.93 3.05
C SER A 85 -11.20 -7.42 1.61
N ILE A 86 -10.45 -6.33 1.45
CA ILE A 86 -10.12 -5.79 0.13
C ILE A 86 -9.32 -6.79 -0.69
N PHE A 87 -8.31 -7.42 -0.08
CA PHE A 87 -7.50 -8.45 -0.74
C PHE A 87 -8.35 -9.61 -1.24
N ARG A 88 -9.27 -10.08 -0.44
CA ARG A 88 -10.17 -11.17 -0.84
C ARG A 88 -10.99 -10.78 -2.06
N ARG A 89 -11.51 -9.56 -2.09
CA ARG A 89 -12.28 -9.07 -3.24
C ARG A 89 -11.45 -9.01 -4.51
N LEU A 90 -10.19 -8.56 -4.39
CA LEU A 90 -9.28 -8.49 -5.53
C LEU A 90 -8.96 -9.89 -6.06
N GLU A 91 -8.75 -10.87 -5.17
CA GLU A 91 -8.51 -12.25 -5.56
C GLU A 91 -9.71 -12.85 -6.28
N VAL A 92 -10.92 -12.63 -5.76
CA VAL A 92 -12.15 -13.09 -6.39
C VAL A 92 -12.31 -12.51 -7.79
N LEU A 93 -12.06 -11.22 -7.96
CA LEU A 93 -12.14 -10.57 -9.26
C LEU A 93 -11.13 -11.12 -10.25
N GLU A 94 -9.95 -11.53 -9.80
CA GLU A 94 -8.95 -12.16 -10.65
C GLU A 94 -9.37 -13.57 -11.09
N ILE A 95 -9.97 -14.32 -10.19
CA ILE A 95 -10.43 -15.69 -10.50
C ILE A 95 -11.60 -15.66 -11.51
N GLU A 96 -12.45 -14.66 -11.41
CA GLU A 96 -13.60 -14.52 -12.29
C GLU A 96 -13.25 -14.01 -13.69
N ARG A 97 -12.03 -13.53 -13.86
CA ARG A 97 -11.55 -13.13 -15.17
C ARG A 97 -11.18 -14.33 -16.02
#